data_27ccc580705c189602001715f2162184
#
_entry.id   27ccc580705c189602001715f2162184
#
_cell.length_a   1.000
_cell.length_b   1.000
_cell.length_c   1.000
_cell.angle_alpha   90.00
_cell.angle_beta   90.00
_cell.angle_gamma   90.00
#
_symmetry.space_group_name_H-M   'P 1'
#
loop_
_entity.id
_entity.type
_entity.pdbx_description
1 polymer ?
#
loop_
_entity_poly.entity_id
_entity_poly.type
_entity_poly.pdbx_seq_one_letter_code
_entity_poly.pdbx_strand_id
1 'polypeptide(L)'
;MIEREEIYDRIAQQIAPFNRKQVAISDATTFAGDLEWDSLTVMDFVAAIEDEFDITITMNMQADIETVGQLVDAVAKLKAA
;
A
#
# COMPACT_ATOMS: atom_id res chain seq x y z
N MET A 1 -10.78 -15.39 6.48
CA MET A 1 -9.83 -14.34 6.88
C MET A 1 -8.64 -14.36 5.93
N ILE A 2 -8.25 -13.20 5.43
CA ILE A 2 -7.12 -13.09 4.51
C ILE A 2 -5.81 -13.00 5.30
N GLU A 3 -4.81 -13.77 4.88
CA GLU A 3 -3.51 -13.78 5.55
C GLU A 3 -2.71 -12.52 5.23
N ARG A 4 -1.87 -12.06 6.19
CA ARG A 4 -1.04 -10.88 5.99
C ARG A 4 -0.09 -11.05 4.78
N GLU A 5 0.45 -12.25 4.60
CA GLU A 5 1.33 -12.56 3.48
C GLU A 5 0.61 -12.40 2.15
N GLU A 6 -0.64 -12.86 2.07
CA GLU A 6 -1.43 -12.69 0.84
C GLU A 6 -1.74 -11.21 0.59
N ILE A 7 -2.04 -10.46 1.65
CA ILE A 7 -2.26 -9.02 1.53
C ILE A 7 -0.99 -8.34 0.99
N TYR A 8 0.16 -8.69 1.54
CA TYR A 8 1.44 -8.16 1.07
C TYR A 8 1.65 -8.45 -0.41
N ASP A 9 1.42 -9.68 -0.84
CA ASP A 9 1.61 -10.08 -2.23
C ASP A 9 0.69 -9.30 -3.17
N ARG A 10 -0.56 -9.12 -2.77
CA ARG A 10 -1.53 -8.38 -3.59
C ARG A 10 -1.17 -6.90 -3.65
N ILE A 11 -0.70 -6.33 -2.55
CA ILE A 11 -0.24 -4.94 -2.53
C ILE A 11 1.00 -4.78 -3.42
N ALA A 12 1.94 -5.72 -3.36
CA ALA A 12 3.12 -5.68 -4.21
C ALA A 12 2.75 -5.71 -5.70
N GLN A 13 1.73 -6.46 -6.07
CA GLN A 13 1.23 -6.49 -7.44
C GLN A 13 0.65 -5.13 -7.85
N GLN A 14 0.00 -4.43 -6.93
CA GLN A 14 -0.53 -3.09 -7.21
C GLN A 14 0.57 -2.03 -7.26
N ILE A 15 1.67 -2.25 -6.55
CA ILE A 15 2.82 -1.35 -6.59
C ILE A 15 3.53 -1.42 -7.95
N ALA A 16 3.61 -2.61 -8.55
CA ALA A 16 4.41 -2.83 -9.75
C ALA A 16 4.16 -1.81 -10.88
N PRO A 17 2.91 -1.47 -11.24
CA PRO A 17 2.67 -0.49 -12.30
C PRO A 17 3.21 0.90 -11.98
N PHE A 18 3.38 1.24 -10.70
CA PHE A 18 3.85 2.55 -10.26
C PHE A 18 5.33 2.54 -9.89
N ASN A 19 5.96 1.38 -9.88
CA ASN A 19 7.36 1.22 -9.46
C ASN A 19 8.28 1.40 -10.66
N ARG A 20 8.42 2.63 -11.12
CA ARG A 20 9.18 2.96 -12.34
C ARG A 20 10.66 2.66 -12.20
N LYS A 21 11.20 2.77 -10.97
CA LYS A 21 12.62 2.52 -10.70
C LYS A 21 12.93 1.05 -10.44
N GLN A 22 11.89 0.21 -10.40
CA GLN A 22 12.03 -1.22 -10.10
C GLN A 22 12.78 -1.45 -8.80
N VAL A 23 12.42 -0.67 -7.78
CA VAL A 23 12.98 -0.80 -6.43
C VAL A 23 12.52 -2.12 -5.82
N ALA A 24 13.43 -2.82 -5.14
CA ALA A 24 13.05 -4.03 -4.42
C ALA A 24 12.11 -3.66 -3.27
N ILE A 25 11.00 -4.39 -3.16
CA ILE A 25 9.95 -4.10 -2.19
C ILE A 25 10.13 -4.96 -0.94
N SER A 26 9.95 -4.34 0.22
CA SER A 26 9.93 -5.03 1.51
C SER A 26 8.99 -4.27 2.45
N ASP A 27 8.77 -4.80 3.65
CA ASP A 27 7.96 -4.10 4.65
C ASP A 27 8.51 -2.71 4.99
N ALA A 28 9.83 -2.55 4.93
CA ALA A 28 10.49 -1.28 5.28
C ALA A 28 10.52 -0.27 4.13
N THR A 29 10.12 -0.67 2.93
CA THR A 29 10.13 0.22 1.76
C THR A 29 9.19 1.41 2.00
N THR A 30 9.70 2.63 1.83
CA THR A 30 8.90 3.84 1.97
C THR A 30 8.38 4.31 0.61
N PHE A 31 7.16 4.85 0.61
CA PHE A 31 6.55 5.32 -0.64
C PHE A 31 7.20 6.61 -1.12
N ALA A 32 7.41 7.55 -0.23
CA ALA A 32 7.99 8.84 -0.59
C ALA A 32 9.51 8.77 -0.77
N GLY A 33 10.20 8.04 0.10
CA GLY A 33 11.66 7.95 0.07
C GLY A 33 12.18 6.95 -0.94
N ASP A 34 11.89 5.67 -0.72
CA ASP A 34 12.44 4.59 -1.55
C ASP A 34 11.84 4.55 -2.94
N LEU A 35 10.52 4.67 -3.04
CA LEU A 35 9.82 4.65 -4.33
C LEU A 35 9.79 6.02 -5.00
N GLU A 36 10.05 7.06 -4.24
CA GLU A 36 10.06 8.45 -4.71
C GLU A 36 8.75 8.86 -5.39
N TRP A 37 7.63 8.38 -4.83
CA TRP A 37 6.31 8.73 -5.35
C TRP A 37 5.92 10.14 -4.89
N ASP A 38 5.30 10.89 -5.80
CA ASP A 38 4.69 12.17 -5.46
C ASP A 38 3.26 11.94 -4.93
N SER A 39 2.62 13.03 -4.52
CA SER A 39 1.26 12.96 -3.94
C SER A 39 0.25 12.38 -4.91
N LEU A 40 0.36 12.70 -6.19
CA LEU A 40 -0.58 12.21 -7.20
C LEU A 40 -0.44 10.70 -7.38
N THR A 41 0.78 10.21 -7.44
CA THR A 41 1.04 8.77 -7.55
C THR A 41 0.51 8.02 -6.33
N VAL A 42 0.74 8.57 -5.13
CA VAL A 42 0.22 7.99 -3.89
C VAL A 42 -1.30 7.90 -3.93
N MET A 43 -1.97 8.96 -4.36
CA MET A 43 -3.44 8.96 -4.46
C MET A 43 -3.95 7.92 -5.43
N ASP A 44 -3.32 7.80 -6.60
CA ASP A 44 -3.70 6.79 -7.60
C ASP A 44 -3.51 5.39 -7.05
N PHE A 45 -2.39 5.16 -6.36
CA PHE A 45 -2.10 3.86 -5.75
C PHE A 45 -3.11 3.53 -4.65
N VAL A 46 -3.41 4.49 -3.77
CA VAL A 46 -4.38 4.28 -2.69
C VAL A 46 -5.74 3.90 -3.27
N ALA A 47 -6.18 4.58 -4.34
CA ALA A 47 -7.44 4.24 -5.00
C ALA A 47 -7.42 2.81 -5.53
N ALA A 48 -6.30 2.36 -6.10
CA ALA A 48 -6.17 0.99 -6.59
C ALA A 48 -6.26 -0.02 -5.44
N ILE A 49 -5.68 0.30 -4.28
CA ILE A 49 -5.74 -0.57 -3.10
C ILE A 49 -7.17 -0.64 -2.56
N GLU A 50 -7.88 0.48 -2.51
CA GLU A 50 -9.27 0.49 -2.07
C GLU A 50 -10.14 -0.40 -2.96
N ASP A 51 -9.92 -0.35 -4.27
CA ASP A 51 -10.62 -1.22 -5.22
C ASP A 51 -10.24 -2.68 -5.05
N GLU A 52 -8.95 -2.94 -4.89
CA GLU A 52 -8.44 -4.31 -4.80
C GLU A 52 -9.02 -5.05 -3.59
N PHE A 53 -9.14 -4.38 -2.45
CA PHE A 53 -9.58 -4.99 -1.21
C PHE A 53 -11.00 -4.61 -0.79
N ASP A 54 -11.66 -3.77 -1.57
CA ASP A 54 -13.01 -3.27 -1.27
C ASP A 54 -13.06 -2.65 0.14
N ILE A 55 -12.15 -1.71 0.38
CA ILE A 55 -12.02 -1.01 1.67
C ILE A 55 -11.96 0.49 1.42
N THR A 56 -12.12 1.25 2.51
CA THR A 56 -11.93 2.70 2.48
C THR A 56 -10.75 3.08 3.35
N ILE A 57 -9.78 3.79 2.76
CA ILE A 57 -8.62 4.31 3.49
C ILE A 57 -8.83 5.80 3.69
N THR A 58 -9.02 6.23 4.94
CA THR A 58 -9.24 7.63 5.26
C THR A 58 -7.96 8.44 5.12
N MET A 59 -8.09 9.78 5.02
CA MET A 59 -6.92 10.65 4.95
C MET A 59 -6.06 10.54 6.21
N ASN A 60 -6.69 10.37 7.39
CA ASN A 60 -5.95 10.17 8.63
C ASN A 60 -5.11 8.90 8.59
N MET A 61 -5.70 7.81 8.10
CA MET A 61 -4.96 6.55 7.93
C MET A 61 -3.82 6.71 6.94
N GLN A 62 -4.08 7.39 5.83
CA GLN A 62 -3.06 7.60 4.80
C GLN A 62 -1.88 8.41 5.34
N ALA A 63 -2.14 9.39 6.20
CA ALA A 63 -1.09 10.21 6.80
C ALA A 63 -0.14 9.38 7.69
N ASP A 64 -0.66 8.31 8.29
CA ASP A 64 0.12 7.43 9.16
C ASP A 64 0.85 6.33 8.40
N ILE A 65 0.51 6.11 7.13
CA ILE A 65 1.08 5.04 6.32
C ILE A 65 2.27 5.59 5.53
N GLU A 66 3.47 5.20 5.93
CA GLU A 66 4.72 5.65 5.27
C GLU A 66 5.44 4.50 4.57
N THR A 67 5.23 3.26 5.03
CA THR A 67 5.92 2.09 4.50
C THR A 67 4.93 1.06 3.98
N VAL A 68 5.43 0.15 3.15
CA VAL A 68 4.63 -0.97 2.63
C VAL A 68 4.06 -1.79 3.78
N GLY A 69 4.88 -2.09 4.79
CA GLY A 69 4.43 -2.88 5.95
C GLY A 69 3.30 -2.22 6.71
N GLN A 70 3.37 -0.89 6.88
CA GLN A 70 2.30 -0.15 7.53
C GLN A 70 0.99 -0.23 6.74
N LEU A 71 1.08 -0.17 5.41
CA LEU A 71 -0.10 -0.33 4.56
C LEU A 71 -0.67 -1.74 4.68
N VAL A 72 0.19 -2.75 4.67
CA VAL A 72 -0.26 -4.14 4.82
C VAL A 72 -1.00 -4.32 6.14
N ASP A 73 -0.45 -3.78 7.23
CA ASP A 73 -1.09 -3.87 8.55
C ASP A 73 -2.43 -3.14 8.57
N ALA A 74 -2.52 -1.97 7.94
CA ALA A 74 -3.76 -1.21 7.86
C ALA A 74 -4.84 -1.98 7.10
N VAL A 75 -4.49 -2.58 5.97
CA VAL A 75 -5.42 -3.38 5.17
C VAL A 75 -5.86 -4.61 5.96
N ALA A 76 -4.93 -5.29 6.62
CA ALA A 76 -5.25 -6.47 7.45
C ALA A 76 -6.25 -6.11 8.52
N LYS A 77 -6.06 -4.97 9.19
CA LYS A 77 -6.96 -4.50 10.23
C LYS A 77 -8.36 -4.20 9.69
N LEU A 78 -8.43 -3.55 8.54
CA LEU A 78 -9.72 -3.22 7.92
C LEU A 78 -10.46 -4.47 7.45
N LYS A 79 -9.75 -5.47 6.94
CA LYS A 79 -10.37 -6.71 6.48
C LYS A 79 -10.78 -7.61 7.64
N ALA A 80 -10.16 -7.47 8.80
CA ALA A 80 -10.50 -8.25 10.00
C ALA A 80 -11.70 -7.66 10.74
N ALA A 81 -12.05 -6.42 10.49
CA ALA A 81 -13.14 -5.73 11.18
C ALA A 81 -14.51 -6.19 10.70
#